data_5949e66d798739c85ef260fff383ba25
#
_entry.id   5949e66d798739c85ef260fff383ba25
#
_cell.length_a   1.000
_cell.length_b   1.000
_cell.length_c   1.000
_cell.angle_alpha   90.00
_cell.angle_beta   90.00
_cell.angle_gamma   90.00
#
_symmetry.space_group_name_H-M   'P 1'
#
loop_
_entity.id
_entity.type
_entity.pdbx_description
1 polymer ?
#
loop_
_entity_poly.entity_id
_entity_poly.type
_entity_poly.pdbx_seq_one_letter_code
_entity_poly.pdbx_strand_id
1 'polypeptide(L)'
;HGDVQADLFSTNPRNLFSNGTSTIPLTDKSYTDAYANLRQVNLLLQKAESYALPEEIKIPVGEAYFFRAYIYFDLLQRFGGVIKVEEPLDITSPELYRTQNTREEINEFIISDLNEAIALLPKFKDITAANAGTISLEGAQAFLSRVGLYAGTWEKFHNGNGSNTELSKKWLKIAYEAADAVIESKTFELFKPSDLVIEGDEGAAYRYLFILENEKSNPAGLNKSANKEYIFSRRHDTTLAPIGINITEGR
;
A
#
# COMPACT_ATOMS: atom_id res chain seq x y z
N HIS A 1 -12.15 9.36 6.21
CA HIS A 1 -13.25 8.98 7.13
C HIS A 1 -12.92 9.23 8.61
N GLY A 2 -11.64 9.44 9.00
CA GLY A 2 -11.24 9.70 10.40
C GLY A 2 -11.77 11.01 10.97
N ASP A 3 -11.91 12.02 10.13
CA ASP A 3 -12.30 13.37 10.58
C ASP A 3 -13.74 13.44 11.11
N VAL A 4 -14.65 12.62 10.58
CA VAL A 4 -16.03 12.52 11.06
C VAL A 4 -16.12 11.88 12.45
N GLN A 5 -15.09 11.15 12.86
CA GLN A 5 -14.99 10.49 14.16
C GLN A 5 -14.21 11.33 15.18
N ALA A 6 -13.59 12.42 14.74
CA ALA A 6 -12.88 13.37 15.56
C ALA A 6 -13.75 14.58 15.90
N ASP A 7 -13.37 15.33 16.92
CA ASP A 7 -14.06 16.57 17.33
C ASP A 7 -13.97 17.71 16.31
N LEU A 8 -13.15 17.54 15.26
CA LEU A 8 -12.94 18.54 14.21
C LEU A 8 -14.15 18.71 13.29
N PHE A 9 -14.95 17.65 13.11
CA PHE A 9 -16.19 17.67 12.35
C PHE A 9 -17.31 17.03 13.17
N SER A 10 -17.90 17.78 14.09
CA SER A 10 -19.02 17.27 14.88
C SER A 10 -20.29 17.27 14.04
N THR A 11 -20.88 16.08 13.91
CA THR A 11 -22.24 15.93 13.42
C THR A 11 -23.24 16.08 14.56
N ASN A 12 -24.44 16.53 14.29
CA ASN A 12 -25.51 16.52 15.28
C ASN A 12 -26.58 15.47 14.89
N PRO A 13 -26.77 14.36 15.64
CA PRO A 13 -26.10 14.04 16.91
C PRO A 13 -24.64 13.65 16.75
N ARG A 14 -23.84 13.79 17.81
CA ARG A 14 -22.44 13.34 17.83
C ARG A 14 -22.35 11.86 17.46
N ASN A 15 -21.30 11.50 16.73
CA ASN A 15 -21.06 10.10 16.40
C ASN A 15 -20.74 9.25 17.65
N LEU A 16 -20.88 7.94 17.55
CA LEU A 16 -20.73 7.02 18.67
C LEU A 16 -19.32 7.05 19.30
N PHE A 17 -18.27 7.34 18.50
CA PHE A 17 -16.89 7.40 18.98
C PHE A 17 -16.66 8.65 19.82
N SER A 18 -17.02 9.84 19.31
CA SER A 18 -16.87 11.10 20.04
C SER A 18 -17.80 11.20 21.26
N ASN A 19 -18.86 10.40 21.30
CA ASN A 19 -19.77 10.32 22.44
C ASN A 19 -19.35 9.25 23.48
N GLY A 20 -18.32 8.45 23.20
CA GLY A 20 -17.87 7.37 24.08
C GLY A 20 -18.85 6.19 24.22
N THR A 21 -19.84 6.10 23.35
CA THR A 21 -20.88 5.05 23.37
C THR A 21 -20.66 3.97 22.32
N SER A 22 -19.50 3.96 21.69
CA SER A 22 -19.12 2.93 20.71
C SER A 22 -19.00 1.57 21.37
N THR A 23 -19.66 0.57 20.80
CA THR A 23 -19.53 -0.84 21.17
C THR A 23 -18.76 -1.60 20.11
N ILE A 24 -18.07 -2.67 20.51
CA ILE A 24 -17.40 -3.55 19.55
C ILE A 24 -18.47 -4.21 18.68
N PRO A 25 -18.46 -4.01 17.35
CA PRO A 25 -19.44 -4.62 16.47
C PRO A 25 -19.20 -6.15 16.38
N LEU A 26 -20.26 -6.92 16.21
CA LEU A 26 -20.17 -8.37 15.98
C LEU A 26 -19.57 -8.72 14.61
N THR A 27 -19.67 -7.81 13.66
CA THR A 27 -19.15 -7.98 12.30
C THR A 27 -18.48 -6.70 11.84
N ASP A 28 -17.38 -6.82 11.12
CA ASP A 28 -16.68 -5.71 10.48
C ASP A 28 -16.58 -5.97 8.98
N LYS A 29 -17.10 -5.04 8.18
CA LYS A 29 -17.10 -5.15 6.73
C LYS A 29 -15.67 -5.13 6.16
N SER A 30 -14.77 -4.35 6.74
CA SER A 30 -13.37 -4.29 6.29
C SER A 30 -12.68 -5.64 6.47
N TYR A 31 -12.95 -6.32 7.59
CA TYR A 31 -12.43 -7.67 7.85
C TYR A 31 -12.98 -8.68 6.85
N THR A 32 -14.29 -8.68 6.64
CA THR A 32 -14.95 -9.62 5.71
C THR A 32 -14.49 -9.41 4.27
N ASP A 33 -14.44 -8.18 3.81
CA ASP A 33 -13.99 -7.84 2.45
C ASP A 33 -12.51 -8.20 2.23
N ALA A 34 -11.66 -7.99 3.25
CA ALA A 34 -10.25 -8.35 3.18
C ALA A 34 -10.08 -9.85 2.94
N TYR A 35 -10.76 -10.72 3.70
CA TYR A 35 -10.66 -12.16 3.50
C TYR A 35 -11.31 -12.65 2.19
N ALA A 36 -12.36 -11.98 1.71
CA ALA A 36 -12.90 -12.25 0.38
C ALA A 36 -11.87 -11.94 -0.73
N ASN A 37 -11.14 -10.83 -0.61
CA ASN A 37 -10.08 -10.48 -1.54
C ASN A 37 -8.87 -11.43 -1.41
N LEU A 38 -8.46 -11.80 -0.19
CA LEU A 38 -7.40 -12.78 0.04
C LEU A 38 -7.71 -14.12 -0.62
N ARG A 39 -8.96 -14.56 -0.59
CA ARG A 39 -9.38 -15.79 -1.28
C ARG A 39 -9.12 -15.69 -2.80
N GLN A 40 -9.38 -14.55 -3.43
CA GLN A 40 -9.13 -14.36 -4.87
C GLN A 40 -7.63 -14.42 -5.17
N VAL A 41 -6.83 -13.73 -4.36
CA VAL A 41 -5.36 -13.73 -4.51
C VAL A 41 -4.80 -15.13 -4.32
N ASN A 42 -5.20 -15.84 -3.27
CA ASN A 42 -4.73 -17.22 -3.01
C ASN A 42 -5.16 -18.18 -4.12
N LEU A 43 -6.35 -18.01 -4.70
CA LEU A 43 -6.80 -18.82 -5.84
C LEU A 43 -5.92 -18.57 -7.08
N LEU A 44 -5.52 -17.32 -7.32
CA LEU A 44 -4.60 -16.98 -8.42
C LEU A 44 -3.24 -17.66 -8.18
N LEU A 45 -2.66 -17.51 -6.99
CA LEU A 45 -1.37 -18.10 -6.64
C LEU A 45 -1.40 -19.62 -6.76
N GLN A 46 -2.42 -20.29 -6.24
CA GLN A 46 -2.59 -21.73 -6.35
C GLN A 46 -2.66 -22.21 -7.82
N LYS A 47 -3.39 -21.49 -8.67
CA LYS A 47 -3.47 -21.82 -10.10
C LYS A 47 -2.17 -21.55 -10.84
N ALA A 48 -1.42 -20.55 -10.41
CA ALA A 48 -0.14 -20.20 -11.01
C ALA A 48 0.92 -21.31 -10.82
N GLU A 49 0.89 -22.06 -9.71
CA GLU A 49 1.81 -23.15 -9.44
C GLU A 49 1.80 -24.25 -10.52
N SER A 50 0.65 -24.49 -11.12
CA SER A 50 0.45 -25.52 -12.16
C SER A 50 0.42 -24.96 -13.57
N TYR A 51 0.68 -23.67 -13.77
CA TYR A 51 0.62 -23.06 -15.08
C TYR A 51 1.84 -23.45 -15.94
N ALA A 52 1.56 -23.87 -17.18
CA ALA A 52 2.58 -24.47 -18.06
C ALA A 52 3.68 -23.48 -18.49
N LEU A 53 3.41 -22.18 -18.50
CA LEU A 53 4.30 -21.13 -18.97
C LEU A 53 4.49 -20.05 -17.88
N PRO A 54 5.23 -20.36 -16.80
CA PRO A 54 5.34 -19.47 -15.62
C PRO A 54 5.88 -18.07 -15.95
N GLU A 55 6.74 -17.94 -16.95
CA GLU A 55 7.29 -16.64 -17.35
C GLU A 55 6.23 -15.68 -17.91
N GLU A 56 5.15 -16.19 -18.53
CA GLU A 56 4.06 -15.36 -19.06
C GLU A 56 3.21 -14.74 -17.96
N ILE A 57 3.15 -15.39 -16.79
CA ILE A 57 2.34 -14.95 -15.64
C ILE A 57 3.19 -14.37 -14.50
N LYS A 58 4.49 -14.18 -14.72
CA LYS A 58 5.42 -13.69 -13.70
C LYS A 58 4.97 -12.38 -13.07
N ILE A 59 4.56 -11.42 -13.87
CA ILE A 59 4.08 -10.10 -13.39
C ILE A 59 2.77 -10.24 -12.59
N PRO A 60 1.70 -10.87 -13.11
CA PRO A 60 0.50 -11.13 -12.32
C PRO A 60 0.73 -11.86 -11.00
N VAL A 61 1.67 -12.81 -10.96
CA VAL A 61 2.03 -13.51 -9.72
C VAL A 61 2.73 -12.57 -8.75
N GLY A 62 3.67 -11.76 -9.23
CA GLY A 62 4.33 -10.72 -8.42
C GLY A 62 3.34 -9.70 -7.84
N GLU A 63 2.36 -9.26 -8.64
CA GLU A 63 1.28 -8.40 -8.17
C GLU A 63 0.38 -9.11 -7.14
N ALA A 64 0.10 -10.39 -7.31
CA ALA A 64 -0.68 -11.16 -6.36
C ALA A 64 0.00 -11.21 -4.97
N TYR A 65 1.29 -11.48 -4.92
CA TYR A 65 2.06 -11.41 -3.68
C TYR A 65 2.05 -10.00 -3.08
N PHE A 66 2.25 -8.97 -3.88
CA PHE A 66 2.18 -7.59 -3.43
C PHE A 66 0.81 -7.26 -2.80
N PHE A 67 -0.29 -7.60 -3.47
CA PHE A 67 -1.63 -7.31 -2.97
C PHE A 67 -2.00 -8.16 -1.77
N ARG A 68 -1.52 -9.40 -1.66
CA ARG A 68 -1.68 -10.20 -0.45
C ARG A 68 -1.02 -9.54 0.75
N ALA A 69 0.22 -9.11 0.58
CA ALA A 69 0.95 -8.34 1.58
C ALA A 69 0.22 -7.04 1.96
N TYR A 70 -0.28 -6.31 0.98
CA TYR A 70 -1.02 -5.05 1.19
C TYR A 70 -2.29 -5.27 2.03
N ILE A 71 -3.08 -6.29 1.70
CA ILE A 71 -4.31 -6.62 2.42
C ILE A 71 -3.99 -7.04 3.87
N TYR A 72 -2.98 -7.88 4.07
CA TYR A 72 -2.56 -8.26 5.42
C TYR A 72 -1.99 -7.09 6.22
N PHE A 73 -1.32 -6.15 5.58
CA PHE A 73 -0.84 -4.95 6.26
C PHE A 73 -1.99 -4.06 6.75
N ASP A 74 -3.05 -3.87 5.95
CA ASP A 74 -4.24 -3.14 6.38
C ASP A 74 -4.96 -3.86 7.54
N LEU A 75 -5.11 -5.19 7.46
CA LEU A 75 -5.64 -6.01 8.54
C LEU A 75 -4.82 -5.88 9.82
N LEU A 76 -3.50 -5.98 9.71
CA LEU A 76 -2.58 -5.86 10.84
C LEU A 76 -2.67 -4.50 11.54
N GLN A 77 -2.78 -3.42 10.77
CA GLN A 77 -2.90 -2.08 11.31
C GLN A 77 -4.22 -1.88 12.07
N ARG A 78 -5.31 -2.47 11.60
CA ARG A 78 -6.66 -2.30 12.17
C ARG A 78 -6.93 -3.26 13.34
N PHE A 79 -6.57 -4.52 13.18
CA PHE A 79 -6.99 -5.60 14.09
C PHE A 79 -5.85 -6.20 14.91
N GLY A 80 -4.61 -5.90 14.58
CA GLY A 80 -3.45 -6.52 15.21
C GLY A 80 -3.13 -7.88 14.60
N GLY A 81 -2.95 -8.91 15.43
CA GLY A 81 -2.84 -10.26 14.95
C GLY A 81 -4.14 -10.73 14.29
N VAL A 82 -4.03 -11.46 13.18
CA VAL A 82 -5.16 -11.97 12.40
C VAL A 82 -4.88 -13.40 11.94
N ILE A 83 -5.87 -14.10 11.41
CA ILE A 83 -5.67 -15.46 10.89
C ILE A 83 -4.91 -15.41 9.58
N LYS A 84 -3.77 -16.10 9.50
CA LYS A 84 -2.99 -16.26 8.27
C LYS A 84 -3.62 -17.36 7.42
N VAL A 85 -3.95 -17.05 6.16
CA VAL A 85 -4.52 -17.95 5.16
C VAL A 85 -3.68 -17.85 3.89
N GLU A 86 -3.03 -18.95 3.51
CA GLU A 86 -2.09 -19.01 2.37
C GLU A 86 -2.71 -19.67 1.14
N GLU A 87 -3.83 -20.37 1.29
CA GLU A 87 -4.53 -21.10 0.24
C GLU A 87 -6.05 -20.85 0.28
N PRO A 88 -6.76 -21.11 -0.81
CA PRO A 88 -8.23 -20.99 -0.80
C PRO A 88 -8.85 -22.01 0.16
N LEU A 89 -9.60 -21.52 1.15
CA LEU A 89 -10.30 -22.38 2.10
C LEU A 89 -11.68 -22.75 1.57
N ASP A 90 -12.16 -23.95 1.94
CA ASP A 90 -13.54 -24.39 1.80
C ASP A 90 -14.23 -24.50 3.17
N ILE A 91 -15.51 -24.87 3.18
CA ILE A 91 -16.31 -24.95 4.41
C ILE A 91 -15.85 -26.04 5.40
N THR A 92 -15.03 -26.96 4.95
CA THR A 92 -14.48 -28.08 5.75
C THR A 92 -13.05 -27.82 6.20
N SER A 93 -12.43 -26.73 5.74
CA SER A 93 -11.03 -26.40 6.06
C SER A 93 -10.86 -26.17 7.55
N PRO A 94 -9.97 -26.90 8.25
CA PRO A 94 -9.73 -26.74 9.68
C PRO A 94 -9.18 -25.35 10.04
N GLU A 95 -8.57 -24.68 9.08
CA GLU A 95 -8.04 -23.33 9.19
C GLU A 95 -9.10 -22.29 9.56
N LEU A 96 -10.37 -22.55 9.25
CA LEU A 96 -11.50 -21.67 9.65
C LEU A 96 -11.66 -21.53 11.17
N TYR A 97 -11.14 -22.50 11.93
CA TYR A 97 -11.24 -22.56 13.39
C TYR A 97 -9.92 -22.28 14.12
N ARG A 98 -8.90 -21.85 13.39
CA ARG A 98 -7.60 -21.46 13.98
C ARG A 98 -7.72 -20.22 14.83
N THR A 99 -6.88 -20.13 15.86
CA THR A 99 -6.63 -18.88 16.57
C THR A 99 -5.86 -17.90 15.68
N GLN A 100 -6.02 -16.62 15.95
CA GLN A 100 -5.28 -15.58 15.24
C GLN A 100 -3.77 -15.75 15.43
N ASN A 101 -3.02 -15.44 14.39
CA ASN A 101 -1.57 -15.34 14.43
C ASN A 101 -1.14 -14.07 15.17
N THR A 102 0.08 -14.06 15.69
CA THR A 102 0.66 -12.89 16.33
C THR A 102 0.99 -11.78 15.31
N ARG A 103 1.18 -10.55 15.80
CA ARG A 103 1.66 -9.45 14.95
C ARG A 103 3.00 -9.76 14.28
N GLU A 104 3.89 -10.42 14.99
CA GLU A 104 5.21 -10.81 14.48
C GLU A 104 5.07 -11.77 13.30
N GLU A 105 4.29 -12.85 13.45
CA GLU A 105 4.05 -13.84 12.40
C GLU A 105 3.41 -13.20 11.15
N ILE A 106 2.49 -12.26 11.33
CA ILE A 106 1.86 -11.55 10.21
C ILE A 106 2.85 -10.58 9.56
N ASN A 107 3.68 -9.85 10.31
CA ASN A 107 4.73 -9.03 9.73
C ASN A 107 5.74 -9.85 8.92
N GLU A 108 6.17 -11.01 9.44
CA GLU A 108 7.07 -11.92 8.71
C GLU A 108 6.44 -12.41 7.41
N PHE A 109 5.17 -12.76 7.45
CA PHE A 109 4.42 -13.18 6.27
C PHE A 109 4.31 -12.07 5.22
N ILE A 110 3.95 -10.85 5.62
CA ILE A 110 3.89 -9.68 4.74
C ILE A 110 5.26 -9.42 4.08
N ILE A 111 6.33 -9.49 4.85
CA ILE A 111 7.69 -9.27 4.34
C ILE A 111 8.12 -10.38 3.38
N SER A 112 7.76 -11.62 3.67
CA SER A 112 7.99 -12.75 2.77
C SER A 112 7.31 -12.53 1.42
N ASP A 113 6.02 -12.18 1.42
CA ASP A 113 5.27 -11.90 0.20
C ASP A 113 5.84 -10.70 -0.59
N LEU A 114 6.28 -9.66 0.10
CA LEU A 114 6.91 -8.51 -0.58
C LEU A 114 8.26 -8.89 -1.20
N ASN A 115 9.02 -9.78 -0.61
CA ASN A 115 10.26 -10.27 -1.20
C ASN A 115 9.99 -11.11 -2.46
N GLU A 116 8.96 -11.96 -2.44
CA GLU A 116 8.52 -12.68 -3.65
C GLU A 116 8.05 -11.69 -4.73
N ALA A 117 7.27 -10.69 -4.37
CA ALA A 117 6.86 -9.64 -5.30
C ALA A 117 8.06 -8.91 -5.93
N ILE A 118 9.03 -8.51 -5.12
CA ILE A 118 10.26 -7.83 -5.58
C ILE A 118 11.06 -8.70 -6.56
N ALA A 119 11.11 -10.02 -6.34
CA ALA A 119 11.80 -10.94 -7.24
C ALA A 119 11.11 -11.12 -8.60
N LEU A 120 9.81 -10.93 -8.67
CA LEU A 120 8.99 -11.20 -9.85
C LEU A 120 8.62 -9.94 -10.65
N LEU A 121 8.49 -8.79 -9.99
CA LEU A 121 8.01 -7.56 -10.60
C LEU A 121 9.07 -6.88 -11.47
N PRO A 122 8.66 -6.19 -12.55
CA PRO A 122 9.56 -5.45 -13.41
C PRO A 122 10.08 -4.18 -12.71
N LYS A 123 11.24 -3.71 -13.12
CA LYS A 123 11.70 -2.36 -12.73
C LYS A 123 10.77 -1.31 -13.35
N PHE A 124 10.58 -0.20 -12.66
CA PHE A 124 9.72 0.90 -13.13
C PHE A 124 10.04 1.34 -14.56
N LYS A 125 11.32 1.46 -14.89
CA LYS A 125 11.80 1.86 -16.22
C LYS A 125 11.47 0.86 -17.34
N ASP A 126 11.22 -0.40 -16.99
CA ASP A 126 10.94 -1.49 -17.93
C ASP A 126 9.43 -1.68 -18.15
N ILE A 127 8.59 -0.93 -17.42
CA ILE A 127 7.14 -0.94 -17.59
C ILE A 127 6.78 -0.17 -18.87
N THR A 128 6.22 -0.88 -19.83
CA THR A 128 5.78 -0.31 -21.11
C THR A 128 4.40 0.36 -20.98
N ALA A 129 4.01 1.14 -22.01
CA ALA A 129 2.68 1.75 -22.06
C ALA A 129 1.54 0.69 -22.00
N ALA A 130 1.77 -0.51 -22.56
CA ALA A 130 0.80 -1.61 -22.51
C ALA A 130 0.57 -2.15 -21.09
N ASN A 131 1.62 -2.12 -20.25
CA ASN A 131 1.59 -2.59 -18.87
C ASN A 131 1.54 -1.40 -17.88
N ALA A 132 1.15 -0.25 -18.36
CA ALA A 132 1.08 0.94 -17.53
C ALA A 132 0.08 0.79 -16.37
N GLY A 133 0.52 0.99 -15.15
CA GLY A 133 -0.27 0.77 -13.94
C GLY A 133 0.07 -0.51 -13.17
N THR A 134 0.93 -1.36 -13.72
CA THR A 134 1.57 -2.49 -13.01
C THR A 134 2.40 -1.98 -11.84
N ILE A 135 2.40 -2.73 -10.75
CA ILE A 135 3.32 -2.48 -9.63
C ILE A 135 4.76 -2.72 -10.10
N SER A 136 5.66 -1.77 -9.83
CA SER A 136 7.08 -1.96 -10.09
C SER A 136 7.80 -2.63 -8.92
N LEU A 137 8.98 -3.16 -9.19
CA LEU A 137 9.91 -3.63 -8.17
C LEU A 137 10.17 -2.54 -7.12
N GLU A 138 10.42 -1.32 -7.56
CA GLU A 138 10.65 -0.18 -6.65
C GLU A 138 9.39 0.19 -5.86
N GLY A 139 8.21 -0.01 -6.43
CA GLY A 139 6.93 0.15 -5.73
C GLY A 139 6.78 -0.84 -4.58
N ALA A 140 7.16 -2.10 -4.82
CA ALA A 140 7.16 -3.13 -3.77
C ALA A 140 8.23 -2.86 -2.70
N GLN A 141 9.43 -2.39 -3.08
CA GLN A 141 10.48 -1.98 -2.14
C GLN A 141 10.05 -0.80 -1.28
N ALA A 142 9.43 0.23 -1.87
CA ALA A 142 8.91 1.37 -1.12
C ALA A 142 7.83 0.94 -0.11
N PHE A 143 6.98 0.00 -0.48
CA PHE A 143 5.99 -0.54 0.43
C PHE A 143 6.62 -1.42 1.53
N LEU A 144 7.63 -2.21 1.20
CA LEU A 144 8.42 -2.98 2.18
C LEU A 144 9.08 -2.07 3.21
N SER A 145 9.64 -0.94 2.78
CA SER A 145 10.18 0.08 3.68
C SER A 145 9.12 0.58 4.67
N ARG A 146 7.92 0.88 4.20
CA ARG A 146 6.79 1.31 5.04
C ARG A 146 6.38 0.24 6.05
N VAL A 147 6.29 -1.01 5.62
CA VAL A 147 5.95 -2.15 6.49
C VAL A 147 7.02 -2.34 7.58
N GLY A 148 8.28 -2.36 7.20
CA GLY A 148 9.39 -2.51 8.13
C GLY A 148 9.48 -1.37 9.16
N LEU A 149 9.24 -0.13 8.70
CA LEU A 149 9.19 1.04 9.59
C LEU A 149 8.05 0.91 10.61
N TYR A 150 6.84 0.54 10.14
CA TYR A 150 5.70 0.33 11.02
C TYR A 150 5.97 -0.77 12.05
N ALA A 151 6.42 -1.94 11.60
CA ALA A 151 6.72 -3.07 12.47
C ALA A 151 7.80 -2.73 13.51
N GLY A 152 8.90 -2.11 13.06
CA GLY A 152 10.01 -1.75 13.94
C GLY A 152 9.67 -0.68 14.97
N THR A 153 8.89 0.33 14.59
CA THR A 153 8.43 1.35 15.54
C THR A 153 7.36 0.81 16.48
N TRP A 154 6.48 -0.08 16.01
CA TRP A 154 5.54 -0.76 16.90
C TRP A 154 6.26 -1.52 18.01
N GLU A 155 7.22 -2.38 17.65
CA GLU A 155 8.03 -3.13 18.63
C GLU A 155 8.79 -2.22 19.59
N LYS A 156 9.29 -1.11 19.10
CA LYS A 156 10.03 -0.14 19.91
C LYS A 156 9.16 0.53 20.98
N PHE A 157 7.91 0.86 20.65
CA PHE A 157 7.11 1.77 21.48
C PHE A 157 5.92 1.09 22.18
N HIS A 158 5.49 -0.10 21.76
CA HIS A 158 4.27 -0.73 22.26
C HIS A 158 4.50 -2.09 22.96
N ASN A 159 5.72 -2.58 23.01
CA ASN A 159 5.99 -3.92 23.53
C ASN A 159 6.36 -3.91 25.04
N GLY A 160 5.52 -3.27 25.86
CA GLY A 160 5.61 -3.37 27.31
C GLY A 160 6.87 -2.75 27.97
N ASN A 161 7.32 -3.31 29.08
CA ASN A 161 8.44 -2.80 29.90
C ASN A 161 9.83 -2.94 29.26
N GLY A 162 9.93 -3.40 28.06
CA GLY A 162 11.17 -3.48 27.30
C GLY A 162 10.81 -3.65 25.86
N SER A 163 10.97 -2.58 25.09
CA SER A 163 10.99 -2.70 23.66
C SER A 163 11.81 -3.93 23.26
N ASN A 164 11.27 -4.84 22.45
CA ASN A 164 12.06 -5.91 21.86
C ASN A 164 13.07 -5.27 20.91
N THR A 165 14.20 -4.84 21.50
CA THR A 165 15.20 -4.02 20.81
C THR A 165 15.77 -4.74 19.60
N GLU A 166 15.94 -6.06 19.68
CA GLU A 166 16.49 -6.84 18.57
C GLU A 166 15.47 -7.01 17.43
N LEU A 167 14.22 -7.30 17.76
CA LEU A 167 13.15 -7.40 16.76
C LEU A 167 12.88 -6.04 16.12
N SER A 168 12.83 -4.97 16.91
CA SER A 168 12.71 -3.60 16.39
C SER A 168 13.85 -3.26 15.43
N LYS A 169 15.10 -3.56 15.78
CA LYS A 169 16.26 -3.33 14.91
C LYS A 169 16.18 -4.15 13.62
N LYS A 170 15.73 -5.42 13.69
CA LYS A 170 15.50 -6.28 12.52
C LYS A 170 14.57 -5.60 11.52
N TRP A 171 13.41 -5.16 11.98
CA TRP A 171 12.42 -4.52 11.12
C TRP A 171 12.87 -3.15 10.58
N LEU A 172 13.48 -2.32 11.42
CA LEU A 172 14.01 -1.02 11.01
C LEU A 172 15.16 -1.16 9.99
N LYS A 173 15.97 -2.22 10.11
CA LYS A 173 17.01 -2.51 9.11
C LYS A 173 16.37 -2.86 7.75
N ILE A 174 15.34 -3.71 7.72
CA ILE A 174 14.60 -4.02 6.49
C ILE A 174 14.01 -2.74 5.88
N ALA A 175 13.43 -1.86 6.71
CA ALA A 175 12.90 -0.59 6.24
C ALA A 175 13.96 0.29 5.59
N TYR A 176 15.12 0.40 6.23
CA TYR A 176 16.25 1.17 5.71
C TYR A 176 16.77 0.60 4.39
N GLU A 177 17.06 -0.70 4.34
CA GLU A 177 17.61 -1.35 3.16
C GLU A 177 16.67 -1.26 1.95
N ALA A 178 15.37 -1.40 2.19
CA ALA A 178 14.35 -1.26 1.15
C ALA A 178 14.21 0.18 0.64
N ALA A 179 14.27 1.18 1.53
CA ALA A 179 14.26 2.59 1.14
C ALA A 179 15.53 2.97 0.37
N ASP A 180 16.68 2.51 0.84
CA ASP A 180 17.99 2.76 0.21
C ASP A 180 18.02 2.20 -1.21
N ALA A 181 17.49 1.00 -1.43
CA ALA A 181 17.39 0.40 -2.75
C ALA A 181 16.56 1.24 -3.73
N VAL A 182 15.46 1.85 -3.27
CA VAL A 182 14.65 2.77 -4.11
C VAL A 182 15.43 4.05 -4.42
N ILE A 183 16.13 4.62 -3.45
CA ILE A 183 16.94 5.83 -3.62
C ILE A 183 18.09 5.57 -4.61
N GLU A 184 18.82 4.47 -4.43
CA GLU A 184 19.93 4.09 -5.30
C GLU A 184 19.49 3.70 -6.72
N SER A 185 18.23 3.35 -6.94
CA SER A 185 17.69 3.14 -8.29
C SER A 185 17.77 4.39 -9.16
N LYS A 186 17.80 5.58 -8.54
CA LYS A 186 17.82 6.91 -9.19
C LYS A 186 16.69 7.10 -10.21
N THR A 187 15.63 6.32 -10.05
CA THR A 187 14.43 6.36 -10.90
C THR A 187 13.48 7.47 -10.48
N PHE A 188 13.45 7.73 -9.18
CA PHE A 188 12.55 8.72 -8.56
C PHE A 188 13.36 9.86 -7.96
N GLU A 189 12.74 11.03 -7.92
CA GLU A 189 13.34 12.23 -7.32
C GLU A 189 12.24 13.12 -6.73
N LEU A 190 12.59 13.92 -5.74
CA LEU A 190 11.65 14.90 -5.19
C LEU A 190 11.25 15.91 -6.27
N PHE A 191 9.96 16.22 -6.32
CA PHE A 191 9.41 17.19 -7.26
C PHE A 191 9.84 18.62 -6.86
N LYS A 192 10.93 19.08 -7.44
CA LYS A 192 11.52 20.40 -7.21
C LYS A 192 11.97 21.03 -8.54
N PRO A 193 11.07 21.23 -9.52
CA PRO A 193 11.45 21.83 -10.77
C PRO A 193 11.95 23.26 -10.53
N SER A 194 13.11 23.61 -11.14
CA SER A 194 13.75 24.92 -11.01
C SER A 194 12.83 26.07 -11.43
N ASP A 195 12.00 25.84 -12.44
CA ASP A 195 11.07 26.82 -13.00
C ASP A 195 9.84 27.10 -12.11
N LEU A 196 9.68 26.32 -11.02
CA LEU A 196 8.67 26.56 -10.00
C LEU A 196 9.25 27.17 -8.71
N VAL A 197 10.50 27.58 -8.72
CA VAL A 197 11.08 28.40 -7.66
C VAL A 197 10.63 29.83 -7.87
N ILE A 198 9.59 30.24 -7.16
CA ILE A 198 9.06 31.60 -7.20
C ILE A 198 9.70 32.38 -6.04
N GLU A 199 10.30 33.51 -6.33
CA GLU A 199 10.90 34.35 -5.30
C GLU A 199 9.84 34.73 -4.25
N GLY A 200 10.11 34.41 -3.00
CA GLY A 200 9.18 34.60 -1.87
C GLY A 200 8.14 33.50 -1.66
N ASP A 201 8.14 32.44 -2.46
CA ASP A 201 7.29 31.25 -2.26
C ASP A 201 8.12 29.95 -2.33
N GLU A 202 8.87 29.67 -1.28
CA GLU A 202 9.68 28.45 -1.17
C GLU A 202 8.86 27.15 -1.21
N GLY A 203 7.55 27.25 -0.92
CA GLY A 203 6.60 26.13 -0.98
C GLY A 203 5.94 25.91 -2.35
N ALA A 204 6.25 26.71 -3.35
CA ALA A 204 5.58 26.66 -4.65
C ALA A 204 5.65 25.27 -5.30
N ALA A 205 6.81 24.60 -5.30
CA ALA A 205 6.96 23.27 -5.85
C ALA A 205 6.02 22.24 -5.17
N TYR A 206 5.91 22.28 -3.83
CA TYR A 206 5.02 21.40 -3.08
C TYR A 206 3.54 21.67 -3.41
N ARG A 207 3.15 22.93 -3.53
CA ARG A 207 1.78 23.28 -3.95
C ARG A 207 1.46 22.75 -5.34
N TYR A 208 2.37 22.93 -6.29
CA TYR A 208 2.17 22.47 -7.67
C TYR A 208 2.23 20.97 -7.84
N LEU A 209 2.83 20.20 -6.92
CA LEU A 209 2.78 18.75 -6.89
C LEU A 209 1.33 18.22 -6.99
N PHE A 210 0.36 18.91 -6.40
CA PHE A 210 -1.04 18.50 -6.35
C PHE A 210 -1.92 19.07 -7.47
N ILE A 211 -1.42 20.03 -8.26
CA ILE A 211 -2.21 20.73 -9.28
C ILE A 211 -1.61 20.62 -10.70
N LEU A 212 -0.89 19.55 -10.98
CA LEU A 212 -0.35 19.25 -12.30
C LEU A 212 -1.39 18.59 -13.23
N GLU A 213 -2.56 19.21 -13.38
CA GLU A 213 -3.63 18.65 -14.22
C GLU A 213 -3.30 18.74 -15.72
N ASN A 214 -2.72 19.86 -16.13
CA ASN A 214 -2.25 20.11 -17.50
C ASN A 214 -1.18 21.22 -17.50
N GLU A 215 -0.57 21.42 -18.65
CA GLU A 215 0.51 22.41 -18.85
C GLU A 215 0.10 23.85 -18.52
N LYS A 216 -1.19 24.18 -18.53
CA LYS A 216 -1.70 25.52 -18.20
C LYS A 216 -1.97 25.70 -16.71
N SER A 217 -1.92 24.64 -15.92
CA SER A 217 -2.23 24.69 -14.48
C SER A 217 -1.06 25.18 -13.60
N ASN A 218 0.12 25.35 -14.19
CA ASN A 218 1.33 25.80 -13.49
C ASN A 218 2.24 26.63 -14.40
N PRO A 219 3.08 27.52 -13.82
CA PRO A 219 3.92 28.43 -14.62
C PRO A 219 5.03 27.72 -15.40
N ALA A 220 5.43 26.51 -15.02
CA ALA A 220 6.48 25.75 -15.71
C ALA A 220 5.94 24.90 -16.89
N GLY A 221 4.64 24.93 -17.16
CA GLY A 221 4.04 24.15 -18.23
C GLY A 221 4.14 22.62 -18.04
N LEU A 222 4.20 22.17 -16.79
CA LEU A 222 4.36 20.75 -16.46
C LEU A 222 3.00 20.04 -16.37
N ASN A 223 3.00 18.75 -16.66
CA ASN A 223 1.87 17.86 -16.43
C ASN A 223 2.23 16.74 -15.45
N LYS A 224 1.27 15.88 -15.09
CA LYS A 224 1.49 14.79 -14.12
C LYS A 224 2.62 13.84 -14.49
N SER A 225 2.95 13.67 -15.77
CA SER A 225 4.03 12.80 -16.21
C SER A 225 5.44 13.35 -15.87
N ALA A 226 5.56 14.66 -15.63
CA ALA A 226 6.80 15.28 -15.20
C ALA A 226 7.10 15.05 -13.70
N ASN A 227 6.13 14.56 -12.94
CA ASN A 227 6.29 14.29 -11.52
C ASN A 227 6.94 12.92 -11.29
N LYS A 228 8.23 12.95 -10.99
CA LYS A 228 9.02 11.75 -10.68
C LYS A 228 8.95 11.33 -9.21
N GLU A 229 8.18 12.01 -8.37
CA GLU A 229 7.98 11.64 -6.98
C GLU A 229 6.97 10.49 -6.82
N TYR A 230 6.09 10.30 -7.81
CA TYR A 230 5.12 9.20 -7.79
C TYR A 230 5.75 7.85 -8.11
N ILE A 231 5.94 7.02 -7.09
CA ILE A 231 6.46 5.65 -7.22
C ILE A 231 5.36 4.71 -7.76
N PHE A 232 4.12 4.91 -7.32
CA PHE A 232 2.95 4.19 -7.80
C PHE A 232 1.75 5.12 -7.86
N SER A 233 1.02 5.09 -8.97
CA SER A 233 -0.18 5.88 -9.15
C SER A 233 -1.26 5.09 -9.89
N ARG A 234 -2.50 5.21 -9.41
CA ARG A 234 -3.65 4.68 -10.15
C ARG A 234 -3.86 5.53 -11.40
N ARG A 235 -3.85 4.89 -12.56
CA ARG A 235 -4.18 5.57 -13.81
C ARG A 235 -5.69 5.63 -14.00
N HIS A 236 -6.14 6.74 -14.53
CA HIS A 236 -7.51 6.95 -14.99
C HIS A 236 -7.45 7.18 -16.50
N ASP A 237 -8.12 6.32 -17.24
CA ASP A 237 -8.29 6.45 -18.67
C ASP A 237 -9.78 6.60 -18.96
N THR A 238 -10.14 7.71 -19.59
CA THR A 238 -11.54 8.03 -19.90
C THR A 238 -12.11 7.16 -21.01
N THR A 239 -11.24 6.50 -21.79
CA THR A 239 -11.62 5.67 -22.95
C THR A 239 -11.65 4.19 -22.61
N LEU A 240 -10.63 3.71 -21.87
CA LEU A 240 -10.45 2.29 -21.57
C LEU A 240 -11.07 1.88 -20.23
N ALA A 241 -11.21 2.81 -19.31
CA ALA A 241 -11.81 2.60 -18.01
C ALA A 241 -12.83 3.70 -17.72
N PRO A 242 -14.04 3.62 -18.30
CA PRO A 242 -15.13 4.56 -17.99
C PRO A 242 -15.66 4.43 -16.55
N ILE A 243 -14.95 3.74 -15.69
CA ILE A 243 -15.19 3.77 -14.23
C ILE A 243 -14.71 5.14 -13.75
N GLY A 244 -15.37 6.16 -14.30
CA GLY A 244 -15.02 7.54 -14.14
C GLY A 244 -15.25 8.01 -12.71
N ILE A 245 -14.18 8.28 -12.01
CA ILE A 245 -14.19 9.48 -11.20
C ILE A 245 -13.66 10.56 -12.14
N ASN A 246 -14.55 11.24 -12.80
CA ASN A 246 -14.22 12.47 -13.49
C ASN A 246 -13.97 13.52 -12.42
N ILE A 247 -12.69 13.72 -12.07
CA ILE A 247 -12.28 14.67 -11.03
C ILE A 247 -12.59 16.11 -11.47
N THR A 248 -12.83 16.32 -12.76
CA THR A 248 -13.15 17.65 -13.31
C THR A 248 -14.62 18.07 -13.16
N GLU A 249 -15.54 17.16 -12.91
CA GLU A 249 -16.97 17.48 -12.75
C GLU A 249 -17.40 17.70 -11.30
N GLY A 250 -16.50 17.69 -10.37
CA GLY A 250 -16.75 17.91 -8.92
C GLY A 250 -16.44 19.32 -8.44
N ARG A 251 -16.57 20.35 -9.31
CA ARG A 251 -16.50 21.77 -8.94
C ARG A 251 -17.78 22.50 -9.26
#